data_b94cc5d83fee04903c61a9bea542d9fb
#
_entry.id   b94cc5d83fee04903c61a9bea542d9fb
#
_cell.length_a   1.000
_cell.length_b   1.000
_cell.length_c   1.000
_cell.angle_alpha   90.00
_cell.angle_beta   90.00
_cell.angle_gamma   90.00
#
_symmetry.space_group_name_H-M   'P 1'
#
loop_
_entity.id
_entity.type
_entity.pdbx_description
1 polymer ?
#
loop_
_entity_poly.entity_id
_entity_poly.type
_entity_poly.pdbx_seq_one_letter_code
_entity_poly.pdbx_strand_id
1 'polypeptide(L)'
;MKLIFFTFLVLLSSNFFSQDLAEKENELNKSLLLLRGATTDEEMTELNAKFKVKMLDFLKNEGALTHKFNSCKTISVLDSPDGLVRLITWNIEYTDFTYAFDGVVMYFDDRKEKVKLFELNDILDPYSERPTVIIDAKNWYGALYYQMIPFERNGKMEYVLLGWDGGTPGNNFKVIDVMTVSSNGVKFGSPVFKEKNTIHKRMIYEFSEQAKMTLTFDKKYNRIVMDHLSPEAQSLAGVKSYYVPDMSYDAFYLEDGMWYLREDIIAVNQGDAKKEMRQWKNPDEDRPGETVNHVARTPESELESAKNEINMVPKKVKSSKRESKNSLKVTTGKYKTKRKPRKFNETNGQ
;
A
#
# COMPACT_ATOMS: atom_id res chain seq x y z
N MET A 1 0.28 52.28 -8.01
CA MET A 1 -0.06 52.21 -6.56
C MET A 1 -1.21 51.29 -6.23
N LYS A 2 -2.32 51.23 -6.98
CA LYS A 2 -3.46 50.33 -6.69
C LYS A 2 -3.13 48.80 -6.78
N LEU A 3 -2.23 48.41 -7.67
CA LEU A 3 -1.85 46.98 -7.86
C LEU A 3 -1.00 46.43 -6.70
N ILE A 4 -0.10 47.28 -6.16
CA ILE A 4 0.77 46.91 -5.04
C ILE A 4 -0.04 46.75 -3.75
N PHE A 5 -1.11 47.52 -3.56
CA PHE A 5 -1.96 47.45 -2.40
C PHE A 5 -2.81 46.18 -2.39
N PHE A 6 -3.24 45.70 -3.58
CA PHE A 6 -4.01 44.47 -3.71
C PHE A 6 -3.16 43.23 -3.44
N THR A 7 -1.91 43.16 -3.92
CA THR A 7 -0.98 42.08 -3.64
C THR A 7 -0.60 42.00 -2.16
N PHE A 8 -0.46 43.16 -1.49
CA PHE A 8 -0.17 43.17 -0.04
C PHE A 8 -1.35 42.71 0.82
N LEU A 9 -2.59 43.02 0.41
CA LEU A 9 -3.80 42.55 1.10
C LEU A 9 -4.00 41.05 0.99
N VAL A 10 -3.69 40.43 -0.15
CA VAL A 10 -3.75 38.96 -0.37
C VAL A 10 -2.69 38.24 0.47
N LEU A 11 -1.48 38.79 0.60
CA LEU A 11 -0.43 38.23 1.46
C LEU A 11 -0.75 38.31 2.95
N LEU A 12 -1.47 39.33 3.40
CA LEU A 12 -1.91 39.45 4.80
C LEU A 12 -3.01 38.42 5.12
N SER A 13 -3.97 38.22 4.22
CA SER A 13 -5.05 37.25 4.45
C SER A 13 -4.53 35.80 4.56
N SER A 14 -3.56 35.41 3.76
CA SER A 14 -2.98 34.05 3.81
C SER A 14 -2.25 33.76 5.13
N ASN A 15 -1.66 34.75 5.78
CA ASN A 15 -1.00 34.58 7.07
C ASN A 15 -2.01 34.38 8.22
N PHE A 16 -3.15 35.05 8.18
CA PHE A 16 -4.19 34.87 9.21
C PHE A 16 -4.82 33.47 9.17
N PHE A 17 -5.12 32.93 7.99
CA PHE A 17 -5.65 31.57 7.86
C PHE A 17 -4.66 30.50 8.32
N SER A 18 -3.37 30.66 8.00
CA SER A 18 -2.32 29.71 8.43
C SER A 18 -2.14 29.70 9.96
N GLN A 19 -2.25 30.85 10.61
CA GLN A 19 -2.12 30.97 12.06
C GLN A 19 -3.34 30.35 12.80
N ASP A 20 -4.55 30.52 12.29
CA ASP A 20 -5.76 29.91 12.80
C ASP A 20 -5.70 28.36 12.71
N LEU A 21 -5.24 27.79 11.57
CA LEU A 21 -5.06 26.35 11.43
C LEU A 21 -3.99 25.78 12.36
N ALA A 22 -2.89 26.51 12.60
CA ALA A 22 -1.87 26.07 13.54
C ALA A 22 -2.38 26.06 14.99
N GLU A 23 -3.19 27.00 15.37
CA GLU A 23 -3.83 27.02 16.71
C GLU A 23 -4.82 25.86 16.87
N LYS A 24 -5.68 25.64 15.86
CA LYS A 24 -6.59 24.49 15.84
C LYS A 24 -5.84 23.14 15.84
N GLU A 25 -4.70 23.03 15.16
CA GLU A 25 -3.85 21.84 15.22
C GLU A 25 -3.30 21.61 16.65
N ASN A 26 -2.93 22.67 17.36
CA ASN A 26 -2.47 22.54 18.75
C ASN A 26 -3.58 22.01 19.67
N GLU A 27 -4.84 22.45 19.48
CA GLU A 27 -5.98 21.89 20.23
C GLU A 27 -6.26 20.44 19.85
N LEU A 28 -6.11 20.09 18.57
CA LEU A 28 -6.20 18.71 18.09
C LEU A 28 -5.11 17.85 18.70
N ASN A 29 -3.88 18.34 18.75
CA ASN A 29 -2.74 17.64 19.34
C ASN A 29 -2.91 17.41 20.86
N LYS A 30 -3.49 18.35 21.59
CA LYS A 30 -3.84 18.12 23.00
C LYS A 30 -4.77 16.91 23.15
N SER A 31 -5.76 16.79 22.29
CA SER A 31 -6.66 15.63 22.28
C SER A 31 -5.97 14.33 21.92
N LEU A 32 -5.03 14.38 20.97
CA LEU A 32 -4.19 13.23 20.60
C LEU A 32 -3.29 12.79 21.75
N LEU A 33 -2.67 13.74 22.46
CA LEU A 33 -1.83 13.44 23.62
C LEU A 33 -2.62 12.82 24.77
N LEU A 34 -3.85 13.24 24.99
CA LEU A 34 -4.75 12.59 25.96
C LEU A 34 -5.03 11.13 25.55
N LEU A 35 -5.34 10.88 24.27
CA LEU A 35 -5.51 9.52 23.77
C LEU A 35 -4.24 8.67 23.95
N ARG A 36 -3.06 9.22 23.67
CA ARG A 36 -1.80 8.51 23.84
C ARG A 36 -1.40 8.26 25.31
N GLY A 37 -1.98 9.02 26.24
CA GLY A 37 -1.79 8.85 27.67
C GLY A 37 -2.84 8.00 28.38
N ALA A 38 -3.85 7.52 27.65
CA ALA A 38 -4.91 6.66 28.21
C ALA A 38 -4.32 5.32 28.67
N THR A 39 -4.87 4.76 29.74
CA THR A 39 -4.37 3.56 30.40
C THR A 39 -5.36 2.41 30.46
N THR A 40 -6.63 2.63 30.09
CA THR A 40 -7.66 1.61 29.99
C THR A 40 -8.29 1.60 28.61
N ASP A 41 -8.81 0.47 28.17
CA ASP A 41 -9.41 0.29 26.85
C ASP A 41 -10.67 1.15 26.68
N GLU A 42 -11.46 1.34 27.75
CA GLU A 42 -12.63 2.22 27.74
C GLU A 42 -12.21 3.67 27.53
N GLU A 43 -11.18 4.13 28.25
CA GLU A 43 -10.64 5.48 28.12
C GLU A 43 -10.05 5.71 26.71
N MET A 44 -9.30 4.75 26.18
CA MET A 44 -8.75 4.78 24.81
C MET A 44 -9.87 4.92 23.78
N THR A 45 -10.91 4.12 23.91
CA THR A 45 -12.08 4.13 22.99
C THR A 45 -12.79 5.49 23.04
N GLU A 46 -13.05 6.01 24.24
CA GLU A 46 -13.74 7.30 24.44
C GLU A 46 -12.91 8.47 23.90
N LEU A 47 -11.60 8.49 24.21
CA LEU A 47 -10.70 9.56 23.79
C LEU A 47 -10.44 9.51 22.28
N ASN A 48 -10.38 8.30 21.68
CA ASN A 48 -10.31 8.14 20.24
C ASN A 48 -11.54 8.72 19.54
N ALA A 49 -12.73 8.43 20.03
CA ALA A 49 -13.96 9.00 19.48
C ALA A 49 -13.95 10.53 19.54
N LYS A 50 -13.52 11.12 20.67
CA LYS A 50 -13.37 12.57 20.82
C LYS A 50 -12.32 13.15 19.88
N PHE A 51 -11.18 12.47 19.72
CA PHE A 51 -10.13 12.88 18.79
C PHE A 51 -10.62 12.84 17.33
N LYS A 52 -11.32 11.78 16.93
CA LYS A 52 -11.90 11.63 15.59
C LYS A 52 -12.85 12.78 15.26
N VAL A 53 -13.75 13.13 16.17
CA VAL A 53 -14.67 14.28 15.98
C VAL A 53 -13.90 15.58 15.77
N LYS A 54 -12.89 15.85 16.60
CA LYS A 54 -12.05 17.05 16.44
C LYS A 54 -11.24 17.04 15.15
N MET A 55 -10.73 15.88 14.74
CA MET A 55 -10.04 15.72 13.46
C MET A 55 -10.98 16.06 12.30
N LEU A 56 -12.17 15.51 12.28
CA LEU A 56 -13.17 15.80 11.24
C LEU A 56 -13.54 17.29 11.20
N ASP A 57 -13.68 17.94 12.35
CA ASP A 57 -13.95 19.38 12.42
C ASP A 57 -12.76 20.22 11.93
N PHE A 58 -11.54 19.82 12.25
CA PHE A 58 -10.33 20.43 11.72
C PHE A 58 -10.27 20.32 10.19
N LEU A 59 -10.58 19.15 9.64
CA LEU A 59 -10.50 18.88 8.19
C LEU A 59 -11.56 19.59 7.35
N LYS A 60 -12.60 20.16 7.97
CA LYS A 60 -13.60 21.01 7.29
C LYS A 60 -13.11 22.44 7.02
N ASN A 61 -12.01 22.86 7.67
CA ASN A 61 -11.50 24.21 7.48
C ASN A 61 -10.83 24.36 6.10
N GLU A 62 -10.95 25.57 5.57
CA GLU A 62 -10.22 25.94 4.35
C GLU A 62 -8.70 25.80 4.57
N GLY A 63 -7.99 25.24 3.58
CA GLY A 63 -6.55 24.97 3.67
C GLY A 63 -6.18 23.66 4.38
N ALA A 64 -7.13 22.94 5.01
CA ALA A 64 -6.82 21.69 5.72
C ALA A 64 -6.26 20.59 4.78
N LEU A 65 -6.63 20.59 3.49
CA LEU A 65 -6.12 19.62 2.52
C LEU A 65 -4.60 19.75 2.29
N THR A 66 -4.03 20.94 2.46
CA THR A 66 -2.59 21.19 2.26
C THR A 66 -1.85 21.54 3.56
N HIS A 67 -2.57 21.58 4.69
CA HIS A 67 -1.97 21.90 5.99
C HIS A 67 -0.95 20.84 6.40
N LYS A 68 0.23 21.29 6.87
CA LYS A 68 1.27 20.40 7.37
C LYS A 68 1.08 20.20 8.86
N PHE A 69 0.76 18.97 9.25
CA PHE A 69 0.64 18.60 10.64
C PHE A 69 2.02 18.56 11.30
N ASN A 70 2.38 19.64 12.00
CA ASN A 70 3.67 19.79 12.65
C ASN A 70 3.65 19.32 14.12
N SER A 71 2.51 19.37 14.75
CA SER A 71 2.32 19.04 16.18
C SER A 71 1.84 17.59 16.37
N CYS A 72 0.93 17.10 15.52
CA CYS A 72 0.38 15.76 15.60
C CYS A 72 1.35 14.70 15.04
N LYS A 73 2.40 14.33 15.80
CA LYS A 73 3.50 13.48 15.32
C LYS A 73 3.19 11.98 15.26
N THR A 74 2.16 11.52 15.96
CA THR A 74 1.82 10.09 16.07
C THR A 74 0.64 9.66 15.19
N ILE A 75 0.33 10.46 14.16
CA ILE A 75 -0.58 10.12 13.09
C ILE A 75 0.20 10.03 11.77
N SER A 76 -0.30 9.27 10.82
CA SER A 76 0.22 9.28 9.46
C SER A 76 -0.60 10.24 8.59
N VAL A 77 0.07 11.09 7.84
CA VAL A 77 -0.54 11.99 6.86
C VAL A 77 0.17 11.78 5.52
N LEU A 78 -0.56 11.29 4.55
CA LEU A 78 -0.06 10.98 3.20
C LEU A 78 -0.80 11.83 2.17
N ASP A 79 -0.04 12.61 1.40
CA ASP A 79 -0.57 13.42 0.32
C ASP A 79 -0.28 12.75 -1.03
N SER A 80 -1.27 12.74 -1.92
CA SER A 80 -1.02 12.34 -3.29
C SER A 80 -0.20 13.41 -4.02
N PRO A 81 0.70 13.02 -4.95
CA PRO A 81 1.54 13.97 -5.69
C PRO A 81 0.77 14.99 -6.52
N ASP A 82 -0.45 14.66 -6.95
CA ASP A 82 -1.35 15.58 -7.67
C ASP A 82 -2.09 16.57 -6.73
N GLY A 83 -1.94 16.40 -5.40
CA GLY A 83 -2.59 17.23 -4.39
C GLY A 83 -4.10 17.05 -4.25
N LEU A 84 -4.68 16.04 -4.93
CA LEU A 84 -6.13 15.82 -4.92
C LEU A 84 -6.59 14.96 -3.74
N VAL A 85 -5.71 14.12 -3.20
CA VAL A 85 -6.04 13.15 -2.14
C VAL A 85 -5.09 13.30 -0.97
N ARG A 86 -5.66 13.33 0.23
CA ARG A 86 -4.94 13.19 1.50
C ARG A 86 -5.54 12.04 2.29
N LEU A 87 -4.68 11.14 2.73
CA LEU A 87 -5.03 10.03 3.64
C LEU A 87 -4.41 10.29 5.00
N ILE A 88 -5.22 10.29 6.03
CA ILE A 88 -4.79 10.42 7.42
C ILE A 88 -5.20 9.14 8.14
N THR A 89 -4.25 8.47 8.82
CA THR A 89 -4.52 7.26 9.61
C THR A 89 -3.79 7.30 10.94
N TRP A 90 -4.36 6.68 11.96
CA TRP A 90 -3.74 6.49 13.27
C TRP A 90 -4.20 5.18 13.89
N ASN A 91 -3.42 4.68 14.82
CA ASN A 91 -3.71 3.45 15.56
C ASN A 91 -4.11 3.75 17.00
N ILE A 92 -4.82 2.80 17.60
CA ILE A 92 -5.08 2.67 19.03
C ILE A 92 -4.50 1.32 19.45
N GLU A 93 -3.65 1.29 20.47
CA GLU A 93 -3.08 0.07 21.03
C GLU A 93 -3.77 -0.21 22.36
N TYR A 94 -4.48 -1.31 22.44
CA TYR A 94 -5.23 -1.73 23.63
C TYR A 94 -4.33 -2.45 24.65
N THR A 95 -4.81 -2.61 25.87
CA THR A 95 -4.05 -3.20 26.98
C THR A 95 -3.74 -4.68 26.79
N ASP A 96 -4.46 -5.37 25.93
CA ASP A 96 -4.22 -6.75 25.51
C ASP A 96 -3.26 -6.86 24.30
N PHE A 97 -2.63 -5.74 23.90
CA PHE A 97 -1.74 -5.63 22.74
C PHE A 97 -2.41 -5.91 21.39
N THR A 98 -3.72 -5.79 21.31
CA THR A 98 -4.42 -5.70 20.03
C THR A 98 -4.48 -4.25 19.55
N TYR A 99 -4.77 -4.06 18.27
CA TYR A 99 -4.80 -2.75 17.63
C TYR A 99 -6.14 -2.49 16.96
N ALA A 100 -6.61 -1.25 17.10
CA ALA A 100 -7.63 -0.69 16.23
C ALA A 100 -7.05 0.48 15.44
N PHE A 101 -7.67 0.79 14.32
CA PHE A 101 -7.23 1.86 13.45
C PHE A 101 -8.39 2.81 13.15
N ASP A 102 -8.04 4.05 12.91
CA ASP A 102 -8.99 5.06 12.47
C ASP A 102 -8.37 5.90 11.36
N GLY A 103 -9.19 6.53 10.54
CA GLY A 103 -8.67 7.33 9.46
C GLY A 103 -9.71 8.15 8.72
N VAL A 104 -9.21 9.05 7.88
CA VAL A 104 -10.01 9.91 7.02
C VAL A 104 -9.32 10.07 5.68
N VAL A 105 -10.08 9.98 4.60
CA VAL A 105 -9.62 10.37 3.27
C VAL A 105 -10.26 11.71 2.91
N MET A 106 -9.42 12.71 2.58
CA MET A 106 -9.85 13.93 1.94
C MET A 106 -9.67 13.79 0.43
N TYR A 107 -10.68 14.19 -0.31
CA TYR A 107 -10.64 14.19 -1.78
C TYR A 107 -11.13 15.53 -2.33
N PHE A 108 -10.33 16.19 -3.12
CA PHE A 108 -10.73 17.37 -3.88
C PHE A 108 -11.40 16.94 -5.17
N ASP A 109 -12.73 17.14 -5.24
CA ASP A 109 -13.52 16.91 -6.46
C ASP A 109 -13.37 18.16 -7.35
N ASP A 110 -12.47 18.10 -8.31
CA ASP A 110 -12.13 19.20 -9.23
C ASP A 110 -13.34 19.66 -10.06
N ARG A 111 -14.26 18.76 -10.39
CA ARG A 111 -15.47 19.09 -11.13
C ARG A 111 -16.46 19.91 -10.33
N LYS A 112 -16.46 19.78 -9.01
CA LYS A 112 -17.36 20.46 -8.08
C LYS A 112 -16.65 21.52 -7.27
N GLU A 113 -15.32 21.63 -7.42
CA GLU A 113 -14.46 22.52 -6.65
C GLU A 113 -14.70 22.40 -5.13
N LYS A 114 -14.85 21.16 -4.65
CA LYS A 114 -15.16 20.87 -3.25
C LYS A 114 -14.33 19.74 -2.70
N VAL A 115 -13.88 19.90 -1.46
CA VAL A 115 -13.29 18.82 -0.67
C VAL A 115 -14.38 17.93 -0.12
N LYS A 116 -14.21 16.62 -0.24
CA LYS A 116 -15.02 15.58 0.39
C LYS A 116 -14.21 14.86 1.43
N LEU A 117 -14.86 14.54 2.53
CA LEU A 117 -14.31 13.75 3.63
C LEU A 117 -14.98 12.37 3.63
N PHE A 118 -14.17 11.34 3.69
CA PHE A 118 -14.62 9.96 3.84
C PHE A 118 -13.99 9.39 5.10
N GLU A 119 -14.81 9.12 6.09
CA GLU A 119 -14.39 8.46 7.33
C GLU A 119 -14.08 6.99 7.03
N LEU A 120 -12.98 6.51 7.57
CA LEU A 120 -12.61 5.10 7.51
C LEU A 120 -13.03 4.45 8.83
N ASN A 121 -13.76 3.35 8.74
CA ASN A 121 -14.19 2.60 9.92
C ASN A 121 -13.52 1.23 9.90
N ASP A 122 -12.60 1.03 10.82
CA ASP A 122 -12.06 -0.30 11.12
C ASP A 122 -13.11 -1.11 11.86
N ILE A 123 -13.57 -2.17 11.22
CA ILE A 123 -14.59 -3.09 11.78
C ILE A 123 -14.03 -4.50 11.95
N LEU A 124 -12.74 -4.69 11.71
CA LEU A 124 -12.12 -6.00 11.77
C LEU A 124 -11.94 -6.43 13.22
N ASP A 125 -12.43 -7.63 13.54
CA ASP A 125 -12.01 -8.32 14.75
C ASP A 125 -10.52 -8.67 14.64
N PRO A 126 -9.67 -8.29 15.61
CA PRO A 126 -8.21 -8.52 15.56
C PRO A 126 -7.81 -9.97 15.31
N TYR A 127 -8.63 -10.93 15.73
CA TYR A 127 -8.40 -12.38 15.59
C TYR A 127 -9.00 -12.98 14.32
N SER A 128 -9.73 -12.19 13.51
CA SER A 128 -10.33 -12.68 12.27
C SER A 128 -9.33 -12.69 11.11
N GLU A 129 -9.66 -13.46 10.07
CA GLU A 129 -8.89 -13.45 8.82
C GLU A 129 -8.96 -12.08 8.15
N ARG A 130 -7.80 -11.61 7.66
CA ARG A 130 -7.70 -10.35 6.95
C ARG A 130 -8.38 -10.42 5.59
N PRO A 131 -9.21 -9.42 5.21
CA PRO A 131 -10.01 -9.48 4.00
C PRO A 131 -9.15 -9.35 2.74
N THR A 132 -9.32 -10.26 1.80
CA THR A 132 -8.68 -10.26 0.48
C THR A 132 -9.57 -9.66 -0.62
N VAL A 133 -10.81 -9.31 -0.29
CA VAL A 133 -11.79 -8.71 -1.19
C VAL A 133 -11.64 -7.20 -1.31
N ILE A 134 -12.34 -6.60 -2.29
CA ILE A 134 -12.48 -5.14 -2.35
C ILE A 134 -13.46 -4.71 -1.26
N ILE A 135 -13.06 -3.72 -0.47
CA ILE A 135 -13.84 -3.15 0.63
C ILE A 135 -14.02 -1.64 0.43
N ASP A 136 -14.98 -1.06 1.10
CA ASP A 136 -15.22 0.38 1.10
C ASP A 136 -14.75 1.02 2.42
N ALA A 137 -14.91 2.34 2.53
CA ALA A 137 -14.51 3.10 3.71
C ALA A 137 -15.27 2.68 4.99
N LYS A 138 -16.50 2.14 4.87
CA LYS A 138 -17.30 1.72 6.03
C LYS A 138 -16.89 0.34 6.56
N ASN A 139 -16.25 -0.46 5.70
CA ASN A 139 -15.78 -1.81 5.99
C ASN A 139 -14.25 -1.87 5.83
N TRP A 140 -13.58 -0.78 6.21
CA TRP A 140 -12.14 -0.69 6.04
C TRP A 140 -11.41 -1.74 6.91
N TYR A 141 -10.30 -2.25 6.36
CA TYR A 141 -9.49 -3.29 7.01
C TYR A 141 -8.78 -2.80 8.29
N GLY A 142 -8.43 -1.51 8.34
CA GLY A 142 -7.62 -0.97 9.42
C GLY A 142 -6.12 -1.21 9.24
N ALA A 143 -5.37 -0.14 9.00
CA ALA A 143 -3.90 -0.17 8.95
C ALA A 143 -3.33 1.23 9.12
N LEU A 144 -2.13 1.32 9.69
CA LEU A 144 -1.34 2.54 9.68
C LEU A 144 -0.57 2.60 8.36
N TYR A 145 -1.06 3.37 7.39
CA TYR A 145 -0.38 3.55 6.12
C TYR A 145 0.73 4.59 6.27
N TYR A 146 1.93 4.28 5.78
CA TYR A 146 3.10 5.16 5.89
C TYR A 146 3.70 5.57 4.53
N GLN A 147 3.18 5.02 3.42
CA GLN A 147 3.59 5.42 2.07
C GLN A 147 2.43 5.29 1.09
N MET A 148 2.33 6.27 0.17
CA MET A 148 1.35 6.30 -0.92
C MET A 148 2.10 6.44 -2.25
N ILE A 149 1.81 5.54 -3.19
CA ILE A 149 2.46 5.47 -4.51
C ILE A 149 1.37 5.55 -5.58
N PRO A 150 1.30 6.64 -6.35
CA PRO A 150 0.35 6.76 -7.44
C PRO A 150 0.78 5.90 -8.63
N PHE A 151 -0.18 5.28 -9.29
CA PHE A 151 0.01 4.64 -10.57
C PHE A 151 -1.25 4.74 -11.43
N GLU A 152 -1.07 4.74 -12.73
CA GLU A 152 -2.20 4.80 -13.65
C GLU A 152 -2.58 3.40 -14.13
N ARG A 153 -3.89 3.11 -14.13
CA ARG A 153 -4.45 1.88 -14.67
C ARG A 153 -5.73 2.16 -15.43
N ASN A 154 -5.77 1.74 -16.69
CA ASN A 154 -6.95 1.95 -17.57
C ASN A 154 -7.43 3.41 -17.61
N GLY A 155 -6.50 4.37 -17.66
CA GLY A 155 -6.79 5.80 -17.67
C GLY A 155 -7.33 6.36 -16.35
N LYS A 156 -7.15 5.64 -15.23
CA LYS A 156 -7.54 6.08 -13.89
C LYS A 156 -6.36 6.05 -12.95
N MET A 157 -6.27 7.05 -12.09
CA MET A 157 -5.30 7.09 -11.01
C MET A 157 -5.75 6.18 -9.89
N GLU A 158 -4.89 5.26 -9.49
CA GLU A 158 -5.00 4.41 -8.31
C GLU A 158 -3.77 4.65 -7.42
N TYR A 159 -3.87 4.37 -6.12
CA TYR A 159 -2.80 4.63 -5.15
C TYR A 159 -2.46 3.34 -4.41
N VAL A 160 -1.24 2.83 -4.60
CA VAL A 160 -0.74 1.76 -3.72
C VAL A 160 -0.40 2.37 -2.37
N LEU A 161 -0.84 1.72 -1.32
CA LEU A 161 -0.59 2.08 0.07
C LEU A 161 0.27 1.00 0.72
N LEU A 162 1.39 1.40 1.32
CA LEU A 162 2.17 0.52 2.17
C LEU A 162 1.81 0.80 3.62
N GLY A 163 1.44 -0.25 4.34
CA GLY A 163 0.89 -0.16 5.69
C GLY A 163 1.44 -1.20 6.66
N TRP A 164 1.09 -0.97 7.91
CA TRP A 164 1.36 -1.86 9.03
C TRP A 164 0.07 -2.06 9.84
N ASP A 165 -0.15 -3.30 10.24
CA ASP A 165 -1.15 -3.70 11.22
C ASP A 165 -0.42 -4.44 12.34
N GLY A 166 -0.63 -4.00 13.60
CA GLY A 166 0.03 -4.57 14.78
C GLY A 166 -0.42 -5.99 15.12
N GLY A 167 -1.51 -6.44 14.50
CA GLY A 167 -2.00 -7.79 14.71
C GLY A 167 -2.51 -8.07 16.12
N THR A 168 -2.06 -9.20 16.65
CA THR A 168 -2.36 -9.69 17.99
C THR A 168 -1.04 -10.11 18.66
N PRO A 169 -1.01 -10.37 19.97
CA PRO A 169 0.20 -10.90 20.61
C PRO A 169 0.79 -12.09 19.85
N GLY A 170 2.05 -11.95 19.45
CA GLY A 170 2.82 -12.96 18.72
C GLY A 170 2.97 -12.72 17.22
N ASN A 171 2.21 -11.81 16.60
CA ASN A 171 2.35 -11.51 15.17
C ASN A 171 2.19 -10.02 14.84
N ASN A 172 2.70 -9.67 13.66
CA ASN A 172 2.50 -8.38 13.00
C ASN A 172 2.19 -8.60 11.53
N PHE A 173 1.68 -7.56 10.86
CA PHE A 173 1.40 -7.62 9.43
C PHE A 173 2.00 -6.43 8.68
N LYS A 174 2.53 -6.68 7.49
CA LYS A 174 2.75 -5.67 6.46
C LYS A 174 1.68 -5.79 5.39
N VAL A 175 1.19 -4.65 4.94
CA VAL A 175 0.06 -4.58 4.01
C VAL A 175 0.48 -3.77 2.78
N ILE A 176 0.21 -4.33 1.59
CA ILE A 176 0.22 -3.60 0.35
C ILE A 176 -1.23 -3.55 -0.13
N ASP A 177 -1.86 -2.40 -0.01
CA ASP A 177 -3.24 -2.18 -0.44
C ASP A 177 -3.31 -1.25 -1.65
N VAL A 178 -4.47 -1.15 -2.28
CA VAL A 178 -4.71 -0.18 -3.35
C VAL A 178 -5.96 0.62 -3.04
N MET A 179 -5.81 1.92 -2.93
CA MET A 179 -6.90 2.85 -2.73
C MET A 179 -7.34 3.46 -4.06
N THR A 180 -8.64 3.47 -4.31
CA THR A 180 -9.27 4.23 -5.39
C THR A 180 -10.26 5.21 -4.79
N VAL A 181 -10.21 6.46 -5.26
CA VAL A 181 -11.03 7.56 -4.73
C VAL A 181 -11.84 8.17 -5.86
N SER A 182 -13.07 8.51 -5.56
CA SER A 182 -13.96 9.24 -6.46
C SER A 182 -14.92 10.13 -5.67
N SER A 183 -15.68 10.95 -6.36
CA SER A 183 -16.74 11.75 -5.70
C SER A 183 -17.83 10.91 -5.03
N ASN A 184 -17.92 9.61 -5.31
CA ASN A 184 -18.93 8.70 -4.76
C ASN A 184 -18.43 7.88 -3.57
N GLY A 185 -17.11 7.86 -3.31
CA GLY A 185 -16.55 7.10 -2.20
C GLY A 185 -15.12 6.64 -2.43
N VAL A 186 -14.62 5.93 -1.44
CA VAL A 186 -13.30 5.33 -1.39
C VAL A 186 -13.45 3.82 -1.38
N LYS A 187 -12.61 3.13 -2.13
CA LYS A 187 -12.50 1.67 -2.12
C LYS A 187 -11.05 1.27 -1.89
N PHE A 188 -10.86 0.16 -1.20
CA PHE A 188 -9.57 -0.46 -0.93
C PHE A 188 -9.53 -1.86 -1.54
N GLY A 189 -8.40 -2.19 -2.18
CA GLY A 189 -8.21 -3.40 -2.96
C GLY A 189 -8.49 -3.18 -4.45
N SER A 190 -7.54 -3.62 -5.29
CA SER A 190 -7.66 -3.63 -6.76
C SER A 190 -6.92 -4.86 -7.28
N PRO A 191 -7.44 -5.60 -8.29
CA PRO A 191 -6.81 -6.81 -8.79
C PRO A 191 -5.60 -6.46 -9.66
N VAL A 192 -4.49 -6.09 -9.01
CA VAL A 192 -3.28 -5.58 -9.66
C VAL A 192 -1.99 -6.30 -9.27
N PHE A 193 -1.99 -7.07 -8.18
CA PHE A 193 -0.78 -7.77 -7.73
C PHE A 193 -0.75 -9.17 -8.33
N LYS A 194 0.19 -9.43 -9.22
CA LYS A 194 0.35 -10.73 -9.88
C LYS A 194 1.49 -11.52 -9.26
N GLU A 195 1.13 -12.65 -8.69
CA GLU A 195 2.04 -13.66 -8.18
C GLU A 195 1.83 -14.96 -8.96
N LYS A 196 2.81 -15.36 -9.76
CA LYS A 196 2.72 -16.54 -10.65
C LYS A 196 1.45 -16.48 -11.53
N ASN A 197 0.47 -17.32 -11.29
CA ASN A 197 -0.79 -17.39 -12.03
C ASN A 197 -1.98 -16.75 -11.28
N THR A 198 -1.75 -16.19 -10.10
CA THR A 198 -2.80 -15.59 -9.24
C THR A 198 -2.72 -14.08 -9.28
N ILE A 199 -3.88 -13.43 -9.27
CA ILE A 199 -3.99 -11.97 -9.15
C ILE A 199 -4.68 -11.65 -7.83
N HIS A 200 -3.95 -10.94 -6.97
CA HIS A 200 -4.42 -10.50 -5.66
C HIS A 200 -4.87 -9.04 -5.71
N LYS A 201 -5.84 -8.71 -4.86
CA LYS A 201 -6.36 -7.35 -4.72
C LYS A 201 -5.64 -6.57 -3.62
N ARG A 202 -4.98 -7.30 -2.73
CA ARG A 202 -4.19 -6.83 -1.58
C ARG A 202 -3.17 -7.92 -1.25
N MET A 203 -2.01 -7.51 -0.78
CA MET A 203 -1.01 -8.41 -0.24
C MET A 203 -0.89 -8.18 1.26
N ILE A 204 -0.89 -9.25 2.04
CA ILE A 204 -0.80 -9.22 3.49
C ILE A 204 0.26 -10.23 3.91
N TYR A 205 1.27 -9.74 4.60
CA TYR A 205 2.42 -10.51 5.07
C TYR A 205 2.39 -10.58 6.59
N GLU A 206 2.01 -11.73 7.11
CA GLU A 206 2.08 -12.03 8.54
C GLU A 206 3.50 -12.48 8.91
N PHE A 207 4.03 -11.96 10.00
CA PHE A 207 5.36 -12.29 10.50
C PHE A 207 5.42 -12.20 12.02
N SER A 208 6.48 -12.77 12.61
CA SER A 208 6.70 -12.81 14.05
C SER A 208 6.77 -11.40 14.66
N GLU A 209 6.12 -11.20 15.79
CA GLU A 209 6.22 -9.98 16.59
C GLU A 209 7.67 -9.61 16.95
N GLN A 210 8.53 -10.61 17.13
CA GLN A 210 9.94 -10.42 17.49
C GLN A 210 10.81 -9.99 16.30
N ALA A 211 10.29 -10.09 15.07
CA ALA A 211 10.98 -9.71 13.85
C ALA A 211 10.62 -8.28 13.41
N LYS A 212 11.46 -7.73 12.54
CA LYS A 212 11.19 -6.47 11.83
C LYS A 212 11.22 -6.74 10.34
N MET A 213 10.08 -6.61 9.68
CA MET A 213 9.97 -6.72 8.24
C MET A 213 10.01 -5.35 7.57
N THR A 214 10.92 -5.18 6.61
CA THR A 214 10.98 -4.00 5.75
C THR A 214 9.97 -4.15 4.60
N LEU A 215 9.26 -3.08 4.32
CA LEU A 215 8.42 -2.93 3.13
C LEU A 215 8.47 -1.47 2.71
N THR A 216 9.02 -1.17 1.52
CA THR A 216 9.26 0.19 1.06
C THR A 216 9.17 0.31 -0.46
N PHE A 217 9.02 1.54 -0.96
CA PHE A 217 9.04 1.82 -2.39
C PHE A 217 10.40 2.38 -2.81
N ASP A 218 11.08 1.64 -3.67
CA ASP A 218 12.32 2.07 -4.31
C ASP A 218 12.00 2.92 -5.55
N LYS A 219 12.05 4.25 -5.35
CA LYS A 219 11.77 5.22 -6.42
C LYS A 219 12.72 5.11 -7.61
N LYS A 220 13.96 4.68 -7.39
CA LYS A 220 14.98 4.59 -8.44
C LYS A 220 14.63 3.52 -9.48
N TYR A 221 14.09 2.41 -9.00
CA TYR A 221 13.75 1.25 -9.85
C TYR A 221 12.24 1.07 -10.04
N ASN A 222 11.43 2.02 -9.52
CA ASN A 222 9.96 2.00 -9.59
C ASN A 222 9.36 0.65 -9.14
N ARG A 223 9.78 0.17 -7.96
CA ARG A 223 9.41 -1.13 -7.42
C ARG A 223 9.10 -1.05 -5.93
N ILE A 224 8.22 -1.92 -5.47
CA ILE A 224 7.97 -2.12 -4.03
C ILE A 224 8.87 -3.26 -3.58
N VAL A 225 9.77 -2.99 -2.65
CA VAL A 225 10.75 -3.96 -2.11
C VAL A 225 10.32 -4.37 -0.70
N MET A 226 10.47 -5.63 -0.40
CA MET A 226 10.16 -6.20 0.91
C MET A 226 11.15 -7.32 1.26
N ASP A 227 11.34 -7.54 2.55
CA ASP A 227 12.07 -8.70 3.04
C ASP A 227 11.32 -9.98 2.67
N HIS A 228 12.04 -10.99 2.20
CA HIS A 228 11.51 -12.34 2.06
C HIS A 228 11.32 -12.96 3.43
N LEU A 229 10.19 -13.65 3.64
CA LEU A 229 9.83 -14.26 4.91
C LEU A 229 9.95 -15.78 4.85
N SER A 230 10.78 -16.33 5.71
CA SER A 230 10.97 -17.77 5.89
C SER A 230 10.56 -18.21 7.30
N PRO A 231 10.12 -19.46 7.50
CA PRO A 231 9.86 -19.96 8.83
C PRO A 231 11.14 -20.02 9.67
N GLU A 232 11.11 -19.56 10.92
CA GLU A 232 12.24 -19.58 11.85
C GLU A 232 12.87 -20.98 12.02
N ALA A 233 12.02 -22.01 11.91
CA ALA A 233 12.45 -23.41 11.85
C ALA A 233 11.56 -24.18 10.87
N GLN A 234 12.12 -25.21 10.22
CA GLN A 234 11.38 -26.04 9.25
C GLN A 234 10.11 -26.66 9.83
N SER A 235 10.09 -26.99 11.12
CA SER A 235 8.93 -27.52 11.84
C SER A 235 7.78 -26.52 11.98
N LEU A 236 8.05 -25.23 11.79
CA LEU A 236 7.08 -24.14 11.88
C LEU A 236 6.57 -23.69 10.50
N ALA A 237 6.94 -24.42 9.44
CA ALA A 237 6.46 -24.14 8.09
C ALA A 237 4.92 -24.17 8.04
N GLY A 238 4.32 -23.09 7.52
CA GLY A 238 2.86 -22.90 7.45
C GLY A 238 2.26 -22.10 8.60
N VAL A 239 2.97 -21.90 9.72
CA VAL A 239 2.52 -21.06 10.84
C VAL A 239 3.15 -19.67 10.69
N LYS A 240 2.45 -18.74 10.04
CA LYS A 240 3.00 -17.45 9.59
C LYS A 240 3.49 -16.54 10.71
N SER A 241 2.91 -16.64 11.91
CA SER A 241 3.37 -15.90 13.11
C SER A 241 4.80 -16.26 13.57
N TYR A 242 5.42 -17.30 12.98
CA TYR A 242 6.82 -17.66 13.21
C TYR A 242 7.71 -17.44 11.97
N TYR A 243 7.23 -16.64 11.01
CA TYR A 243 8.04 -16.28 9.87
C TYR A 243 8.87 -15.02 10.19
N VAL A 244 10.09 -15.04 9.75
CA VAL A 244 11.07 -13.94 9.96
C VAL A 244 11.78 -13.61 8.65
N PRO A 245 12.33 -12.40 8.48
CA PRO A 245 13.19 -12.08 7.34
C PRO A 245 14.42 -12.99 7.29
N ASP A 246 14.73 -13.51 6.11
CA ASP A 246 15.87 -14.41 5.88
C ASP A 246 17.06 -13.77 5.15
N MET A 247 17.07 -12.43 5.10
CA MET A 247 18.09 -11.59 4.42
C MET A 247 18.01 -11.61 2.89
N SER A 248 17.05 -12.28 2.27
CA SER A 248 16.71 -12.11 0.87
C SER A 248 15.57 -11.11 0.70
N TYR A 249 15.35 -10.64 -0.53
CA TYR A 249 14.35 -9.61 -0.82
C TYR A 249 13.48 -10.03 -1.99
N ASP A 250 12.20 -9.66 -1.90
CA ASP A 250 11.25 -9.75 -3.00
C ASP A 250 10.84 -8.35 -3.47
N ALA A 251 10.38 -8.25 -4.71
CA ALA A 251 9.83 -6.98 -5.18
C ALA A 251 8.67 -7.13 -6.15
N PHE A 252 7.76 -6.17 -6.06
CA PHE A 252 6.75 -5.94 -7.10
C PHE A 252 7.22 -4.86 -8.05
N TYR A 253 7.22 -5.16 -9.35
CA TYR A 253 7.52 -4.24 -10.44
C TYR A 253 6.26 -3.82 -11.15
N LEU A 254 6.11 -2.53 -11.42
CA LEU A 254 4.98 -1.98 -12.15
C LEU A 254 5.21 -2.11 -13.66
N GLU A 255 4.32 -2.86 -14.34
CA GLU A 255 4.30 -3.05 -15.79
C GLU A 255 2.85 -2.96 -16.27
N ASP A 256 2.53 -2.04 -17.17
CA ASP A 256 1.21 -1.86 -17.79
C ASP A 256 0.03 -1.79 -16.78
N GLY A 257 0.24 -1.09 -15.64
CA GLY A 257 -0.75 -0.93 -14.59
C GLY A 257 -0.97 -2.16 -13.71
N MET A 258 -0.08 -3.15 -13.78
CA MET A 258 -0.06 -4.34 -12.94
C MET A 258 1.27 -4.44 -12.20
N TRP A 259 1.25 -4.97 -10.98
CA TRP A 259 2.41 -5.19 -10.14
C TRP A 259 2.79 -6.67 -10.16
N TYR A 260 3.97 -7.00 -10.73
CA TYR A 260 4.46 -8.37 -10.87
C TYR A 260 5.48 -8.69 -9.80
N LEU A 261 5.23 -9.75 -9.03
CA LEU A 261 6.19 -10.25 -8.03
C LEU A 261 7.39 -10.90 -8.70
N ARG A 262 8.58 -10.51 -8.25
CA ARG A 262 9.85 -11.18 -8.52
C ARG A 262 10.49 -11.50 -7.17
N GLU A 263 10.75 -12.79 -6.96
CA GLU A 263 11.39 -13.31 -5.76
C GLU A 263 12.92 -13.22 -5.89
N ASP A 264 13.64 -13.23 -4.79
CA ASP A 264 15.11 -13.27 -4.69
C ASP A 264 15.83 -12.16 -5.48
N ILE A 265 15.35 -10.92 -5.32
CA ILE A 265 16.02 -9.78 -5.94
C ILE A 265 17.23 -9.32 -5.12
N ILE A 266 18.24 -8.76 -5.81
CA ILE A 266 19.32 -8.06 -5.12
C ILE A 266 18.84 -6.64 -4.79
N ALA A 267 18.64 -6.36 -3.50
CA ALA A 267 18.34 -5.03 -3.00
C ALA A 267 19.51 -4.51 -2.16
N VAL A 268 20.24 -3.52 -2.70
CA VAL A 268 21.36 -2.89 -1.99
C VAL A 268 20.95 -1.52 -1.49
N ASN A 269 21.05 -1.28 -0.19
CA ASN A 269 20.92 0.05 0.38
C ASN A 269 22.03 0.96 -0.13
N GLN A 270 21.69 2.08 -0.74
CA GLN A 270 22.66 3.01 -1.36
C GLN A 270 23.76 3.50 -0.39
N GLY A 271 23.48 3.48 0.94
CA GLY A 271 24.47 3.81 1.98
C GLY A 271 25.50 2.72 2.21
N ASP A 272 25.12 1.47 2.07
CA ASP A 272 25.95 0.31 2.42
C ASP A 272 26.83 -0.15 1.26
N ALA A 273 26.37 -0.05 0.03
CA ALA A 273 27.15 -0.35 -1.17
C ALA A 273 28.46 0.45 -1.26
N LYS A 274 28.46 1.71 -0.77
CA LYS A 274 29.70 2.50 -0.73
C LYS A 274 30.63 2.12 0.43
N LYS A 275 30.10 1.53 1.51
CA LYS A 275 30.89 1.05 2.64
C LYS A 275 31.49 -0.33 2.37
N GLU A 276 30.72 -1.23 1.78
CA GLU A 276 31.17 -2.57 1.44
C GLU A 276 32.27 -2.56 0.38
N MET A 277 32.19 -1.73 -0.65
CA MET A 277 33.28 -1.56 -1.63
C MET A 277 34.59 -1.01 -1.01
N ARG A 278 34.55 -0.40 0.18
CA ARG A 278 35.74 0.08 0.89
C ARG A 278 36.30 -0.91 1.91
N GLN A 279 35.57 -1.91 2.32
CA GLN A 279 35.96 -2.85 3.39
C GLN A 279 36.27 -4.25 2.91
N TRP A 280 35.81 -4.63 1.70
CA TRP A 280 36.09 -5.96 1.18
C TRP A 280 37.45 -5.98 0.49
N LYS A 281 38.49 -6.35 1.25
CA LYS A 281 39.74 -6.83 0.71
C LYS A 281 39.59 -8.34 0.56
N ASN A 282 39.72 -8.83 -0.66
CA ASN A 282 39.72 -10.27 -0.93
C ASN A 282 40.87 -10.93 -0.12
N PRO A 283 40.57 -11.83 0.82
CA PRO A 283 41.62 -12.48 1.60
C PRO A 283 42.54 -13.37 0.77
N ASP A 284 42.19 -13.65 -0.50
CA ASP A 284 42.97 -14.49 -1.39
C ASP A 284 43.86 -13.72 -2.40
N GLU A 285 43.91 -12.38 -2.35
CA GLU A 285 44.79 -11.56 -3.18
C GLU A 285 46.29 -11.73 -2.86
N ASP A 286 46.63 -12.32 -1.71
CA ASP A 286 48.02 -12.61 -1.31
C ASP A 286 48.51 -14.02 -1.74
N ARG A 287 47.73 -14.80 -2.51
CA ARG A 287 48.18 -16.08 -3.07
C ARG A 287 48.64 -15.90 -4.54
N PRO A 288 49.91 -16.04 -4.83
CA PRO A 288 50.36 -16.00 -6.22
C PRO A 288 49.96 -17.29 -6.94
N GLY A 289 49.00 -17.22 -7.85
CA GLY A 289 48.81 -18.26 -8.85
C GLY A 289 47.43 -18.70 -9.30
N GLU A 290 46.31 -18.15 -8.84
CA GLU A 290 45.00 -18.49 -9.41
C GLU A 290 44.16 -17.24 -9.65
N THR A 291 44.05 -16.83 -10.89
CA THR A 291 43.05 -15.84 -11.34
C THR A 291 41.69 -16.50 -11.43
N VAL A 292 40.94 -16.49 -10.35
CA VAL A 292 39.51 -16.75 -10.41
C VAL A 292 38.80 -15.42 -10.68
N ASN A 293 38.43 -15.21 -11.95
CA ASN A 293 37.63 -14.06 -12.36
C ASN A 293 36.21 -14.17 -11.77
N HIS A 294 36.05 -13.85 -10.49
CA HIS A 294 34.72 -13.46 -9.96
C HIS A 294 34.50 -12.01 -10.35
N VAL A 295 33.90 -11.79 -11.50
CA VAL A 295 33.34 -10.49 -11.88
C VAL A 295 32.22 -10.22 -10.90
N ALA A 296 32.47 -9.36 -9.89
CA ALA A 296 31.42 -8.81 -9.07
C ALA A 296 30.44 -8.08 -10.01
N ARG A 297 29.24 -8.62 -10.16
CA ARG A 297 28.20 -7.98 -10.97
C ARG A 297 27.81 -6.68 -10.31
N THR A 298 28.19 -5.57 -10.90
CA THR A 298 27.72 -4.26 -10.47
C THR A 298 26.24 -4.09 -10.83
N PRO A 299 25.46 -3.28 -10.11
CA PRO A 299 24.07 -3.00 -10.47
C PRO A 299 23.91 -2.50 -11.92
N GLU A 300 24.93 -1.90 -12.49
CA GLU A 300 24.96 -1.46 -13.89
C GLU A 300 25.08 -2.62 -14.87
N SER A 301 25.86 -3.67 -14.53
CA SER A 301 25.98 -4.87 -15.38
C SER A 301 24.72 -5.73 -15.38
N GLU A 302 23.94 -5.70 -14.29
CA GLU A 302 22.64 -6.36 -14.22
C GLU A 302 21.57 -5.58 -14.99
N LEU A 303 21.64 -4.23 -14.96
CA LEU A 303 20.78 -3.38 -15.78
C LEU A 303 21.02 -3.58 -17.27
N GLU A 304 22.29 -3.79 -17.69
CA GLU A 304 22.65 -4.15 -19.07
C GLU A 304 22.21 -5.57 -19.42
N SER A 305 22.34 -6.53 -18.51
CA SER A 305 21.84 -7.89 -18.69
C SER A 305 20.32 -7.92 -18.85
N ALA A 306 19.60 -7.19 -17.99
CA ALA A 306 18.14 -7.06 -18.09
C ALA A 306 17.70 -6.34 -19.37
N LYS A 307 18.43 -5.31 -19.82
CA LYS A 307 18.17 -4.65 -21.11
C LYS A 307 18.43 -5.59 -22.30
N ASN A 308 19.43 -6.45 -22.20
CA ASN A 308 19.74 -7.43 -23.24
C ASN A 308 18.72 -8.56 -23.28
N GLU A 309 18.16 -9.00 -22.15
CA GLU A 309 17.05 -9.95 -22.10
C GLU A 309 15.76 -9.37 -22.69
N ILE A 310 15.46 -8.09 -22.42
CA ILE A 310 14.30 -7.38 -22.99
C ILE A 310 14.46 -7.24 -24.51
N ASN A 311 15.68 -7.07 -25.02
CA ASN A 311 15.96 -6.99 -26.45
C ASN A 311 16.01 -8.36 -27.15
N MET A 312 15.99 -9.48 -26.41
CA MET A 312 15.87 -10.84 -26.95
C MET A 312 14.45 -11.33 -27.16
N VAL A 313 13.44 -10.48 -27.07
CA VAL A 313 12.08 -10.81 -27.54
C VAL A 313 12.17 -11.10 -29.03
N PRO A 314 11.83 -12.31 -29.51
CA PRO A 314 12.04 -12.69 -30.89
C PRO A 314 11.24 -11.78 -31.82
N LYS A 315 11.94 -11.08 -32.71
CA LYS A 315 11.34 -10.36 -33.83
C LYS A 315 10.37 -11.30 -34.54
N LYS A 316 9.13 -10.89 -34.68
CA LYS A 316 8.05 -11.60 -35.40
C LYS A 316 8.62 -12.34 -36.60
N VAL A 317 8.59 -13.67 -36.54
CA VAL A 317 8.85 -14.52 -37.69
C VAL A 317 7.74 -14.21 -38.70
N LYS A 318 8.13 -13.69 -39.88
CA LYS A 318 7.21 -13.51 -41.00
C LYS A 318 6.70 -14.89 -41.38
N SER A 319 5.40 -15.12 -41.17
CA SER A 319 4.72 -16.31 -41.60
C SER A 319 4.77 -16.40 -43.14
N SER A 320 5.56 -17.36 -43.67
CA SER A 320 5.45 -17.78 -45.05
C SER A 320 4.09 -18.45 -45.23
N LYS A 321 3.28 -17.91 -46.12
CA LYS A 321 2.08 -18.55 -46.62
C LYS A 321 2.43 -19.93 -47.19
N ARG A 322 1.98 -20.98 -46.54
CA ARG A 322 1.77 -22.29 -47.17
C ARG A 322 0.25 -22.57 -47.10
N GLU A 323 -0.35 -22.49 -48.25
CA GLU A 323 -1.70 -23.02 -48.50
C GLU A 323 -1.71 -24.52 -48.29
N SER A 324 -2.52 -25.02 -47.36
CA SER A 324 -3.00 -26.40 -47.42
C SER A 324 -4.52 -26.37 -47.25
N LYS A 325 -5.18 -26.68 -48.35
CA LYS A 325 -6.61 -27.00 -48.43
C LYS A 325 -6.83 -28.27 -47.61
N ASN A 326 -7.57 -28.18 -46.51
CA ASN A 326 -8.38 -29.28 -46.01
C ASN A 326 -9.60 -28.72 -45.28
N SER A 327 -10.73 -28.85 -45.93
CA SER A 327 -12.04 -28.53 -45.42
C SER A 327 -12.51 -29.58 -44.43
N LEU A 328 -12.65 -29.21 -43.16
CA LEU A 328 -13.44 -29.98 -42.20
C LEU A 328 -14.67 -29.16 -41.83
N LYS A 329 -15.83 -29.69 -42.28
CA LYS A 329 -17.16 -29.19 -41.95
C LYS A 329 -17.40 -29.42 -40.43
N VAL A 330 -17.56 -28.36 -39.67
CA VAL A 330 -18.06 -28.43 -38.29
C VAL A 330 -19.56 -28.15 -38.33
N THR A 331 -20.35 -29.18 -38.04
CA THR A 331 -21.80 -29.13 -37.84
C THR A 331 -22.10 -28.48 -36.49
N THR A 332 -22.77 -27.33 -36.51
CA THR A 332 -23.28 -26.65 -35.31
C THR A 332 -24.57 -27.36 -34.83
N GLY A 333 -24.44 -28.11 -33.73
CA GLY A 333 -25.58 -28.66 -33.00
C GLY A 333 -26.18 -27.61 -32.07
N LYS A 334 -27.43 -27.23 -32.35
CA LYS A 334 -28.25 -26.40 -31.46
C LYS A 334 -28.73 -27.22 -30.27
N TYR A 335 -28.24 -26.99 -29.07
CA TYR A 335 -28.84 -27.51 -27.85
C TYR A 335 -29.87 -26.51 -27.30
N LYS A 336 -31.17 -26.90 -27.38
CA LYS A 336 -32.27 -26.25 -26.65
C LYS A 336 -32.42 -26.92 -25.29
N THR A 337 -32.06 -26.26 -24.21
CA THR A 337 -32.43 -26.70 -22.85
C THR A 337 -33.67 -25.91 -22.39
N LYS A 338 -34.83 -26.58 -22.38
CA LYS A 338 -36.01 -26.14 -21.64
C LYS A 338 -35.84 -26.56 -20.17
N ARG A 339 -35.68 -25.64 -19.26
CA ARG A 339 -35.87 -25.90 -17.81
C ARG A 339 -37.25 -25.36 -17.41
N LYS A 340 -38.09 -26.25 -16.86
CA LYS A 340 -39.36 -25.91 -16.19
C LYS A 340 -39.06 -25.39 -14.77
N PRO A 341 -39.82 -24.41 -14.26
CA PRO A 341 -39.69 -23.95 -12.87
C PRO A 341 -40.27 -24.99 -11.91
N ARG A 342 -39.55 -25.27 -10.82
CA ARG A 342 -40.09 -26.06 -9.69
C ARG A 342 -40.98 -25.20 -8.83
N LYS A 343 -42.21 -25.69 -8.59
CA LYS A 343 -43.16 -25.16 -7.62
C LYS A 343 -42.68 -25.54 -6.22
N PHE A 344 -42.62 -24.55 -5.32
CA PHE A 344 -42.47 -24.74 -3.87
C PHE A 344 -43.86 -25.13 -3.32
N ASN A 345 -43.93 -26.25 -2.63
CA ASN A 345 -45.12 -26.61 -1.80
C ASN A 345 -44.89 -26.06 -0.40
N GLU A 346 -45.74 -25.16 0.03
CA GLU A 346 -45.95 -24.85 1.42
C GLU A 346 -46.63 -26.04 2.09
N THR A 347 -46.00 -26.61 3.13
CA THR A 347 -46.68 -27.49 4.09
C THR A 347 -46.87 -26.71 5.40
N ASN A 348 -48.11 -26.37 5.67
CA ASN A 348 -48.65 -26.04 6.99
C ASN A 348 -48.54 -27.26 7.89
N GLY A 349 -48.32 -27.04 9.19
CA GLY A 349 -48.58 -28.09 10.15
C GLY A 349 -48.04 -27.85 11.54
N GLN A 350 -48.89 -27.41 12.38
CA GLN A 350 -49.10 -27.66 13.82
C GLN A 350 -47.85 -27.64 14.73
#